data_575041e2ca1129e5380463c6b7ee3740
#
_entry.id   575041e2ca1129e5380463c6b7ee3740
#
_cell.length_a   1.000
_cell.length_b   1.000
_cell.length_c   1.000
_cell.angle_alpha   90.00
_cell.angle_beta   90.00
_cell.angle_gamma   90.00
#
_symmetry.space_group_name_H-M   'P 1'
#
loop_
_entity.id
_entity.type
_entity.pdbx_description
1 polymer ?
#
loop_
_entity_poly.entity_id
_entity_poly.type
_entity_poly.pdbx_seq_one_letter_code
_entity_poly.pdbx_strand_id
1 'polypeptide(L)'
;DHPESSVVNLKNVSHNIVDMNWDGKDLVGTVEILPTPSGNILKELLNSGILLGISSRGMGSVKKDMKENADVVQDDFELIAFDFVSNPSTHGAFMYPQGKINESVENSKPNVYENVDKLIQKILGEL
;
A
#
# COMPACT_ATOMS: atom_id res chain seq x y z
N ASP A 1 8.60 -4.36 2.38
CA ASP A 1 9.00 -4.62 0.99
C ASP A 1 8.39 -5.93 0.51
N HIS A 2 8.41 -6.12 -0.80
CA HIS A 2 7.84 -7.34 -1.38
C HIS A 2 8.60 -8.58 -0.94
N PRO A 3 7.89 -9.65 -0.56
CA PRO A 3 8.55 -10.93 -0.31
C PRO A 3 8.94 -11.58 -1.64
N GLU A 4 9.82 -12.55 -1.57
CA GLU A 4 10.25 -13.28 -2.76
C GLU A 4 9.23 -14.31 -3.25
N SER A 5 8.23 -14.58 -2.44
CA SER A 5 7.21 -15.58 -2.75
C SER A 5 5.91 -14.94 -3.21
N SER A 6 5.20 -15.62 -4.09
CA SER A 6 3.85 -15.22 -4.49
C SER A 6 2.79 -15.60 -3.44
N VAL A 7 3.17 -16.41 -2.46
CA VAL A 7 2.24 -16.89 -1.44
C VAL A 7 2.22 -15.91 -0.26
N VAL A 8 1.02 -15.65 0.26
CA VAL A 8 0.87 -14.82 1.45
C VAL A 8 1.39 -15.59 2.65
N ASN A 9 2.31 -14.97 3.40
CA ASN A 9 2.86 -15.56 4.61
C ASN A 9 2.24 -14.88 5.82
N LEU A 10 1.36 -15.60 6.50
CA LEU A 10 0.64 -15.04 7.64
C LEU A 10 1.54 -14.69 8.83
N LYS A 11 2.73 -15.25 8.90
CA LYS A 11 3.69 -14.86 9.95
C LYS A 11 4.14 -13.42 9.79
N ASN A 12 4.12 -12.91 8.58
CA ASN A 12 4.61 -11.57 8.27
C ASN A 12 3.48 -10.57 8.03
N VAL A 13 2.24 -10.94 8.34
CA VAL A 13 1.12 -10.05 8.13
C VAL A 13 1.25 -8.82 9.02
N SER A 14 1.08 -7.66 8.45
CA SER A 14 1.22 -6.39 9.15
C SER A 14 -0.03 -5.52 9.06
N HIS A 15 -0.87 -5.77 8.08
CA HIS A 15 -1.99 -4.90 7.79
C HIS A 15 -3.10 -5.64 7.08
N ASN A 16 -4.27 -5.02 7.09
CA ASN A 16 -5.43 -5.52 6.38
C ASN A 16 -6.06 -4.37 5.58
N ILE A 17 -6.41 -4.63 4.35
CA ILE A 17 -7.11 -3.65 3.52
C ILE A 17 -8.59 -3.75 3.86
N VAL A 18 -9.16 -2.69 4.40
CA VAL A 18 -10.55 -2.70 4.85
C VAL A 18 -11.50 -2.04 3.89
N ASP A 19 -10.98 -1.26 2.97
CA ASP A 19 -11.80 -0.57 1.98
C ASP A 19 -10.98 -0.20 0.77
N MET A 20 -11.58 -0.28 -0.42
CA MET A 20 -10.93 0.16 -1.67
C MET A 20 -11.98 0.73 -2.61
N ASN A 21 -11.65 1.84 -3.23
CA ASN A 21 -12.53 2.50 -4.19
C ASN A 21 -11.72 3.13 -5.30
N TRP A 22 -12.29 3.15 -6.49
CA TRP A 22 -11.71 3.88 -7.59
C TRP A 22 -12.07 5.36 -7.51
N ASP A 23 -11.06 6.20 -7.68
CA ASP A 23 -11.22 7.64 -7.82
C ASP A 23 -10.58 8.03 -9.15
N GLY A 24 -11.36 8.05 -10.19
CA GLY A 24 -10.83 8.19 -11.54
C GLY A 24 -9.96 7.00 -11.91
N LYS A 25 -8.69 7.25 -12.15
CA LYS A 25 -7.71 6.21 -12.47
C LYS A 25 -6.96 5.73 -11.25
N ASP A 26 -7.20 6.35 -10.10
CA ASP A 26 -6.50 6.01 -8.87
C ASP A 26 -7.32 5.04 -8.05
N LEU A 27 -6.67 4.05 -7.50
CA LEU A 27 -7.28 3.15 -6.53
C LEU A 27 -6.89 3.66 -5.15
N VAL A 28 -7.90 4.06 -4.39
CA VAL A 28 -7.71 4.61 -3.04
C VAL A 28 -8.28 3.64 -2.04
N GLY A 29 -7.55 3.41 -0.98
CA GLY A 29 -8.00 2.47 0.03
C GLY A 29 -7.65 2.89 1.44
N THR A 30 -8.23 2.16 2.37
CA THR A 30 -7.97 2.32 3.79
C THR A 30 -7.37 1.03 4.32
N VAL A 31 -6.32 1.17 5.09
CA VAL A 31 -5.54 0.06 5.61
C VAL A 31 -5.57 0.11 7.12
N GLU A 32 -5.86 -1.03 7.73
CA GLU A 32 -5.76 -1.21 9.17
C GLU A 32 -4.44 -1.87 9.49
N ILE A 33 -3.67 -1.28 10.39
CA ILE A 33 -2.42 -1.88 10.85
C ILE A 33 -2.75 -2.82 11.99
N LEU A 34 -2.31 -4.06 11.84
CA LEU A 34 -2.64 -5.12 12.78
C LEU A 34 -1.62 -5.18 13.93
N PRO A 35 -2.04 -5.61 15.13
CA PRO A 35 -1.13 -5.74 16.27
C PRO A 35 -0.32 -7.04 16.20
N THR A 36 0.37 -7.23 15.11
CA THR A 36 1.27 -8.35 14.87
C THR A 36 2.72 -7.86 15.00
N PRO A 37 3.71 -8.75 15.08
CA PRO A 37 5.10 -8.31 15.11
C PRO A 37 5.45 -7.40 13.94
N SER A 38 5.06 -7.76 12.73
CA SER A 38 5.31 -6.93 11.55
C SER A 38 4.48 -5.65 11.58
N GLY A 39 3.25 -5.70 12.06
CA GLY A 39 2.41 -4.53 12.21
C GLY A 39 2.97 -3.54 13.23
N ASN A 40 3.55 -4.05 14.31
CA ASN A 40 4.17 -3.19 15.31
C ASN A 40 5.38 -2.46 14.75
N ILE A 41 6.18 -3.13 13.93
CA ILE A 41 7.29 -2.49 13.24
C ILE A 41 6.77 -1.38 12.33
N LEU A 42 5.75 -1.68 11.57
CA LEU A 42 5.14 -0.73 10.66
C LEU A 42 4.61 0.50 11.40
N LYS A 43 3.93 0.27 12.50
CA LYS A 43 3.43 1.33 13.36
C LYS A 43 4.55 2.25 13.86
N GLU A 44 5.64 1.67 14.33
CA GLU A 44 6.76 2.45 14.83
C GLU A 44 7.42 3.28 13.72
N LEU A 45 7.53 2.72 12.53
CA LEU A 45 8.08 3.45 11.40
C LEU A 45 7.20 4.65 11.05
N LEU A 46 5.88 4.45 11.00
CA LEU A 46 4.95 5.53 10.69
C LEU A 46 4.95 6.59 11.79
N ASN A 47 4.99 6.19 13.06
CA ASN A 47 5.06 7.12 14.18
C ASN A 47 6.35 7.92 14.19
N SER A 48 7.39 7.37 13.63
CA SER A 48 8.69 8.05 13.52
C SER A 48 8.76 9.01 12.34
N GLY A 49 7.68 9.13 11.59
CA GLY A 49 7.63 10.02 10.44
C GLY A 49 8.25 9.45 9.18
N ILE A 50 8.51 8.15 9.15
CA ILE A 50 9.04 7.50 7.96
C ILE A 50 7.94 7.40 6.91
N LEU A 51 8.23 7.89 5.72
CA LEU A 51 7.29 7.82 4.61
C LEU A 51 7.37 6.43 3.98
N LEU A 52 6.27 5.71 4.03
CA LEU A 52 6.17 4.38 3.44
C LEU A 52 5.17 4.38 2.30
N GLY A 53 5.41 3.54 1.34
CA GLY A 53 4.52 3.36 0.21
C GLY A 53 3.79 2.05 0.26
N ILE A 54 2.92 1.88 -0.71
CA ILE A 54 2.18 0.65 -0.90
C ILE A 54 2.38 0.21 -2.35
N SER A 55 2.47 -1.08 -2.56
CA SER A 55 2.66 -1.61 -3.90
C SER A 55 1.94 -2.92 -4.07
N SER A 56 1.31 -3.10 -5.21
CA SER A 56 0.59 -4.33 -5.51
C SER A 56 1.57 -5.45 -5.85
N ARG A 57 1.16 -6.66 -5.52
CA ARG A 57 1.88 -7.87 -5.85
C ARG A 57 0.90 -8.84 -6.49
N GLY A 58 1.27 -9.38 -7.62
CA GLY A 58 0.40 -10.30 -8.33
C GLY A 58 1.18 -11.19 -9.28
N MET A 59 0.46 -12.03 -9.95
CA MET A 59 1.00 -12.93 -10.94
C MET A 59 0.28 -12.73 -12.27
N GLY A 60 1.02 -12.86 -13.35
CA GLY A 60 0.45 -12.73 -14.66
C GLY A 60 1.54 -12.65 -15.71
N SER A 61 1.15 -12.76 -16.97
CA SER A 61 2.10 -12.57 -18.05
C SER A 61 2.27 -11.11 -18.36
N VAL A 62 3.42 -10.78 -18.92
CA VAL A 62 3.71 -9.43 -19.39
C VAL A 62 4.07 -9.49 -20.87
N LYS A 63 3.77 -8.41 -21.56
CA LYS A 63 4.13 -8.26 -22.96
C LYS A 63 4.90 -6.97 -23.12
N LYS A 64 6.01 -7.05 -23.81
CA LYS A 64 6.82 -5.86 -24.00
C LYS A 64 6.17 -4.92 -25.00
N ASP A 65 6.02 -3.67 -24.61
CA ASP A 65 5.55 -2.61 -25.49
C ASP A 65 6.77 -1.91 -26.09
N MET A 66 6.96 -2.09 -27.39
CA MET A 66 8.11 -1.53 -28.06
C MET A 66 8.05 -0.02 -28.18
N LYS A 67 6.86 0.55 -28.16
CA LYS A 67 6.70 2.01 -28.27
C LYS A 67 7.08 2.71 -26.97
N GLU A 68 6.69 2.14 -25.85
CA GLU A 68 6.93 2.73 -24.54
C GLU A 68 8.15 2.16 -23.85
N ASN A 69 8.75 1.15 -24.46
CA ASN A 69 9.90 0.45 -23.89
C ASN A 69 9.61 -0.03 -22.46
N ALA A 70 8.42 -0.58 -22.26
CA ALA A 70 7.93 -1.04 -20.97
C ALA A 70 7.23 -2.38 -21.12
N ASP A 71 7.15 -3.12 -20.03
CA ASP A 71 6.40 -4.34 -19.98
C ASP A 71 4.96 -4.05 -19.60
N VAL A 72 4.02 -4.58 -20.37
CA VAL A 72 2.59 -4.37 -20.14
C VAL A 72 1.98 -5.62 -19.53
N VAL A 73 1.32 -5.45 -18.40
CA VAL A 73 0.62 -6.53 -17.71
C VAL A 73 -0.61 -6.93 -18.53
N GLN A 74 -0.78 -8.23 -18.74
CA GLN A 74 -1.85 -8.78 -19.55
C GLN A 74 -3.10 -9.08 -18.70
N ASP A 75 -4.19 -9.48 -19.37
CA ASP A 75 -5.48 -9.70 -18.73
C ASP A 75 -5.49 -10.90 -17.79
N ASP A 76 -4.50 -11.76 -17.84
CA ASP A 76 -4.37 -12.90 -16.93
C ASP A 76 -3.80 -12.51 -15.56
N PHE A 77 -3.66 -11.25 -15.30
CA PHE A 77 -3.12 -10.77 -14.03
C PHE A 77 -4.06 -11.11 -12.86
N GLU A 78 -3.48 -11.71 -11.83
CA GLU A 78 -4.16 -11.99 -10.58
C GLU A 78 -3.50 -11.23 -9.45
N LEU A 79 -4.26 -10.36 -8.82
CA LEU A 79 -3.78 -9.61 -7.69
C LEU A 79 -3.70 -10.53 -6.46
N ILE A 80 -2.56 -10.54 -5.80
CA ILE A 80 -2.35 -11.35 -4.60
C ILE A 80 -2.48 -10.50 -3.35
N ALA A 81 -1.76 -9.37 -3.29
CA ALA A 81 -1.69 -8.57 -2.09
C ALA A 81 -1.19 -7.17 -2.40
N PHE A 82 -1.34 -6.30 -1.41
CA PHE A 82 -0.66 -5.02 -1.38
C PHE A 82 0.34 -5.05 -0.24
N ASP A 83 1.57 -4.72 -0.53
CA ASP A 83 2.66 -4.75 0.45
C ASP A 83 3.11 -3.34 0.79
N PHE A 84 3.46 -3.11 2.06
CA PHE A 84 4.15 -1.88 2.42
C PHE A 84 5.59 -1.96 1.93
N VAL A 85 6.02 -0.91 1.28
CA VAL A 85 7.35 -0.86 0.68
C VAL A 85 7.99 0.50 0.95
N SER A 86 9.32 0.52 0.93
CA SER A 86 10.04 1.76 1.11
C SER A 86 10.02 2.63 -0.14
N ASN A 87 9.91 2.00 -1.30
CA ASN A 87 9.96 2.70 -2.57
C ASN A 87 8.93 2.10 -3.55
N PRO A 88 7.70 2.61 -3.54
CA PRO A 88 6.66 2.05 -4.40
C PRO A 88 6.95 2.33 -5.87
N SER A 89 6.63 1.34 -6.72
CA SER A 89 6.79 1.50 -8.16
C SER A 89 5.73 2.40 -8.78
N THR A 90 4.57 2.50 -8.14
CA THR A 90 3.53 3.40 -8.59
C THR A 90 3.78 4.79 -8.04
N HIS A 91 3.83 5.78 -8.93
CA HIS A 91 4.10 7.15 -8.54
C HIS A 91 3.05 7.69 -7.56
N GLY A 92 3.50 8.22 -6.44
CA GLY A 92 2.62 8.84 -5.46
C GLY A 92 1.88 7.87 -4.54
N ALA A 93 2.21 6.58 -4.60
CA ALA A 93 1.52 5.57 -3.81
C ALA A 93 2.06 5.50 -2.38
N PHE A 94 1.88 6.58 -1.63
CA PHE A 94 2.35 6.67 -0.25
C PHE A 94 1.22 6.62 0.74
N MET A 95 1.56 6.25 1.97
CA MET A 95 0.63 6.11 3.07
C MET A 95 0.62 7.34 3.95
N TYR A 96 -0.57 7.74 4.34
CA TYR A 96 -0.75 8.87 5.25
C TYR A 96 -1.68 8.44 6.39
N PRO A 97 -1.26 8.65 7.65
CA PRO A 97 -2.14 8.36 8.78
C PRO A 97 -3.43 9.15 8.68
N GLN A 98 -4.54 8.45 8.86
CA GLN A 98 -5.84 9.10 8.81
C GLN A 98 -5.97 10.06 9.99
N GLY A 99 -6.42 11.26 9.72
CA GLY A 99 -6.55 12.28 10.75
C GLY A 99 -5.30 13.11 10.98
N LYS A 100 -4.19 12.74 10.40
CA LYS A 100 -2.95 13.48 10.59
C LYS A 100 -3.01 14.90 10.06
N ILE A 101 -3.82 15.12 9.05
CA ILE A 101 -3.98 16.44 8.46
C ILE A 101 -4.49 17.44 9.50
N ASN A 102 -5.26 16.98 10.46
CA ASN A 102 -5.84 17.81 11.51
C ASN A 102 -5.02 17.81 12.78
N GLU A 103 -3.92 17.14 12.77
CA GLU A 103 -3.11 16.95 13.95
C GLU A 103 -2.60 18.23 14.57
N SER A 104 -2.26 19.18 13.74
CA SER A 104 -1.77 20.46 14.21
C SER A 104 -2.80 21.20 15.05
N VAL A 105 -4.05 20.90 14.86
CA VAL A 105 -5.13 21.54 15.58
C VAL A 105 -5.32 20.92 16.94
N GLU A 106 -5.24 19.62 16.99
CA GLU A 106 -5.66 18.89 18.16
C GLU A 106 -4.55 18.56 19.14
N ASN A 107 -3.32 18.60 18.72
CA ASN A 107 -2.23 18.10 19.54
C ASN A 107 -2.47 16.67 19.99
N SER A 108 -3.42 16.02 19.41
CA SER A 108 -3.70 14.66 19.77
C SER A 108 -2.59 13.79 19.24
N LYS A 109 -2.26 12.79 20.01
CA LYS A 109 -1.29 11.83 19.57
C LYS A 109 -1.91 11.04 18.43
N PRO A 110 -1.26 10.99 17.30
CA PRO A 110 -1.78 10.15 16.22
C PRO A 110 -1.82 8.72 16.71
N ASN A 111 -2.99 8.16 16.65
CA ASN A 111 -3.14 6.74 16.94
C ASN A 111 -3.23 6.02 15.61
N VAL A 112 -2.13 5.43 15.22
CA VAL A 112 -2.02 4.78 13.93
C VAL A 112 -3.01 3.62 13.80
N TYR A 113 -3.42 3.02 14.90
CA TYR A 113 -4.39 1.94 14.86
C TYR A 113 -5.82 2.42 14.74
N GLU A 114 -6.17 3.45 15.47
CA GLU A 114 -7.53 3.95 15.47
C GLU A 114 -7.80 4.80 14.24
N ASN A 115 -6.81 5.58 13.88
CA ASN A 115 -6.91 6.39 12.68
C ASN A 115 -6.29 5.61 11.55
N VAL A 116 -7.02 4.62 11.12
CA VAL A 116 -6.56 3.76 10.05
C VAL A 116 -5.99 4.60 8.95
N ASP A 117 -4.84 4.22 8.51
CA ASP A 117 -4.12 4.94 7.51
C ASP A 117 -4.89 4.95 6.21
N LYS A 118 -5.09 6.13 5.72
CA LYS A 118 -5.70 6.27 4.41
C LYS A 118 -4.64 5.97 3.38
N LEU A 119 -4.88 4.94 2.63
CA LEU A 119 -4.02 4.57 1.53
C LEU A 119 -4.42 5.37 0.30
N ILE A 120 -3.52 6.20 -0.15
CA ILE A 120 -3.67 6.86 -1.44
C ILE A 120 -2.69 6.19 -2.37
N GLN A 121 -3.22 5.33 -3.19
CA GLN A 121 -2.39 4.57 -4.10
C GLN A 121 -2.87 4.78 -5.52
N LYS A 122 -1.99 5.30 -6.33
CA LYS A 122 -2.28 5.40 -7.75
C LYS A 122 -1.89 4.11 -8.40
N ILE A 123 -2.89 3.29 -8.60
CA ILE A 123 -2.73 2.08 -9.38
C ILE A 123 -3.25 2.45 -10.75
N LEU A 124 -2.37 2.46 -11.70
CA LEU A 124 -2.75 2.79 -13.06
C LEU A 124 -3.81 1.83 -13.55
N GLY A 125 -4.63 2.28 -14.46
CA GLY A 125 -5.79 1.51 -14.91
C GLY A 125 -5.48 0.13 -15.45
N GLU A 126 -4.22 -0.21 -15.56
CA GLU A 126 -3.78 -1.52 -15.98
C GLU A 126 -3.86 -2.60 -14.92
N LEU A 127 -4.24 -2.26 -13.72
CA LEU A 127 -4.49 -3.29 -12.71
C LEU A 127 -5.84 -3.94 -12.89
#